data_960c986efda25cb67f73a8cede435b1b
#
_entry.id   960c986efda25cb67f73a8cede435b1b
#
_cell.length_a   1.000
_cell.length_b   1.000
_cell.length_c   1.000
_cell.angle_alpha   90.00
_cell.angle_beta   90.00
_cell.angle_gamma   90.00
#
_symmetry.space_group_name_H-M   'P 1'
#
loop_
_entity.id
_entity.type
_entity.pdbx_description
1 polymer ?
#
loop_
_entity_poly.entity_id
_entity_poly.type
_entity_poly.pdbx_seq_one_letter_code
_entity_poly.pdbx_strand_id
1 'polypeptide(L)'
;MNNFYFSGHGIVEFANEFQRRGGKVLLIDQVFKYPNWSQELRMCYDRFPNLKIVFTGSSVMRLKEENLELRDIVKSYNLRGFSFREFLNLQTDMKFHAYTLDEILNNHEQIAKGILAKVHPLDYFQDYIHHGFYPFFLEKRNFSENLLKTMNMMVEVDILLIKQIELKYLSKIKKLLYLLAVDGPKAPNVSQLANDIETSRATVMNYIKYLADARLINMVYPVGEEFPKKPAKIMMHNPNLMYSIYPVKVEEQDVLDTFFVNTLWKDHKVNRGDKNIPFMVDGTRAFKICPEGAKIKNNANMTYAMHKVEIGRDNQIPLWLFGFLY
;
A
#
# COMPACT_ATOMS: atom_id res chain seq x y z
N MET A 1 19.35 -2.86 -12.44
CA MET A 1 20.56 -1.99 -12.51
C MET A 1 21.73 -2.50 -11.66
N ASN A 2 21.72 -3.76 -11.22
CA ASN A 2 22.85 -4.36 -10.46
C ASN A 2 23.91 -5.05 -11.34
N ASN A 3 23.86 -4.86 -12.65
CA ASN A 3 24.83 -5.46 -13.57
C ASN A 3 26.12 -4.63 -13.60
N PHE A 4 27.28 -5.28 -13.50
CA PHE A 4 28.61 -4.67 -13.57
C PHE A 4 28.84 -3.85 -14.85
N TYR A 5 28.13 -4.13 -15.94
CA TYR A 5 28.14 -3.32 -17.17
C TYR A 5 27.91 -1.83 -16.88
N PHE A 6 26.93 -1.51 -16.02
CA PHE A 6 26.57 -0.12 -15.67
C PHE A 6 27.56 0.58 -14.74
N SER A 7 28.63 -0.09 -14.32
CA SER A 7 29.73 0.58 -13.61
C SER A 7 30.59 1.45 -14.52
N GLY A 8 30.56 1.20 -15.82
CA GLY A 8 31.35 1.94 -16.82
C GLY A 8 30.57 2.45 -18.04
N HIS A 9 29.27 2.12 -18.13
CA HIS A 9 28.44 2.41 -19.29
C HIS A 9 27.08 2.99 -18.87
N GLY A 10 26.54 3.91 -19.69
CA GLY A 10 25.24 4.53 -19.46
C GLY A 10 24.05 3.73 -19.98
N ILE A 11 22.86 4.10 -19.54
CA ILE A 11 21.59 3.55 -20.05
C ILE A 11 21.43 3.88 -21.54
N VAL A 12 21.81 5.10 -21.93
CA VAL A 12 21.74 5.56 -23.35
C VAL A 12 22.65 4.72 -24.24
N GLU A 13 23.87 4.43 -23.79
CA GLU A 13 24.82 3.60 -24.54
C GLU A 13 24.31 2.18 -24.71
N PHE A 14 23.81 1.58 -23.63
CA PHE A 14 23.20 0.26 -23.66
C PHE A 14 21.97 0.21 -24.59
N ALA A 15 21.08 1.22 -24.51
CA ALA A 15 19.89 1.32 -25.37
C ALA A 15 20.27 1.39 -26.86
N ASN A 16 21.32 2.15 -27.21
CA ASN A 16 21.83 2.23 -28.56
C ASN A 16 22.34 0.88 -29.08
N GLU A 17 23.16 0.20 -28.28
CA GLU A 17 23.67 -1.13 -28.64
C GLU A 17 22.54 -2.16 -28.78
N PHE A 18 21.59 -2.15 -27.81
CA PHE A 18 20.44 -3.03 -27.83
C PHE A 18 19.57 -2.83 -29.10
N GLN A 19 19.30 -1.58 -29.48
CA GLN A 19 18.54 -1.29 -30.69
C GLN A 19 19.30 -1.68 -31.97
N ARG A 20 20.63 -1.44 -32.04
CA ARG A 20 21.46 -1.86 -33.17
C ARG A 20 21.45 -3.38 -33.39
N ARG A 21 21.30 -4.15 -32.32
CA ARG A 21 21.15 -5.62 -32.37
C ARG A 21 19.71 -6.08 -32.64
N GLY A 22 18.80 -5.15 -32.99
CA GLY A 22 17.41 -5.45 -33.36
C GLY A 22 16.45 -5.49 -32.16
N GLY A 23 16.88 -5.07 -30.96
CA GLY A 23 16.02 -4.98 -29.78
C GLY A 23 14.94 -3.92 -29.93
N LYS A 24 13.69 -4.26 -29.58
CA LYS A 24 12.50 -3.39 -29.73
C LYS A 24 11.91 -2.97 -28.38
N VAL A 25 12.07 -3.80 -27.35
CA VAL A 25 11.53 -3.55 -26.01
C VAL A 25 12.63 -3.75 -24.99
N LEU A 26 13.03 -2.68 -24.31
CA LEU A 26 14.04 -2.70 -23.26
C LEU A 26 13.36 -2.71 -21.89
N LEU A 27 13.70 -3.70 -21.06
CA LEU A 27 13.22 -3.82 -19.68
C LEU A 27 14.35 -3.45 -18.72
N ILE A 28 14.10 -2.47 -17.85
CA ILE A 28 15.08 -1.98 -16.86
C ILE A 28 14.50 -2.17 -15.47
N ASP A 29 15.10 -3.03 -14.67
CA ASP A 29 14.64 -3.26 -13.30
C ASP A 29 15.39 -2.39 -12.29
N GLN A 30 14.64 -1.85 -11.30
CA GLN A 30 15.15 -1.02 -10.21
C GLN A 30 16.02 0.15 -10.70
N VAL A 31 15.48 0.94 -11.62
CA VAL A 31 16.19 2.01 -12.33
C VAL A 31 16.81 3.05 -11.39
N PHE A 32 16.18 3.33 -10.23
CA PHE A 32 16.64 4.30 -9.23
C PHE A 32 18.02 3.98 -8.62
N LYS A 33 18.53 2.79 -8.82
CA LYS A 33 19.88 2.41 -8.39
C LYS A 33 20.99 2.94 -9.31
N TYR A 34 20.62 3.51 -10.47
CA TYR A 34 21.55 4.11 -11.39
C TYR A 34 21.54 5.65 -11.26
N PRO A 35 22.70 6.31 -11.09
CA PRO A 35 22.75 7.77 -11.03
C PRO A 35 22.20 8.41 -12.31
N ASN A 36 21.51 9.55 -12.18
CA ASN A 36 20.96 10.31 -13.32
C ASN A 36 20.03 9.51 -14.26
N TRP A 37 19.46 8.41 -13.77
CA TRP A 37 18.62 7.51 -14.54
C TRP A 37 17.47 8.19 -15.28
N SER A 38 16.85 9.21 -14.68
CA SER A 38 15.70 9.90 -15.25
C SER A 38 16.08 10.72 -16.47
N GLN A 39 17.22 11.43 -16.41
CA GLN A 39 17.78 12.18 -17.54
C GLN A 39 18.20 11.25 -18.68
N GLU A 40 18.82 10.13 -18.35
CA GLU A 40 19.20 9.16 -19.39
C GLU A 40 17.97 8.47 -20.03
N LEU A 41 16.92 8.19 -19.29
CA LEU A 41 15.66 7.71 -19.85
C LEU A 41 15.01 8.75 -20.77
N ARG A 42 15.04 10.03 -20.40
CA ARG A 42 14.59 11.11 -21.29
C ARG A 42 15.41 11.13 -22.58
N MET A 43 16.76 11.06 -22.49
CA MET A 43 17.61 11.00 -23.66
C MET A 43 17.34 9.78 -24.54
N CYS A 44 17.06 8.62 -23.94
CA CYS A 44 16.66 7.42 -24.68
C CYS A 44 15.34 7.63 -25.44
N TYR A 45 14.35 8.23 -24.81
CA TYR A 45 13.07 8.55 -25.43
C TYR A 45 13.24 9.47 -26.65
N ASP A 46 14.03 10.54 -26.52
CA ASP A 46 14.26 11.50 -27.57
C ASP A 46 15.10 10.92 -28.74
N ARG A 47 16.07 10.05 -28.45
CA ARG A 47 17.02 9.51 -29.46
C ARG A 47 16.54 8.24 -30.13
N PHE A 48 15.70 7.44 -29.47
CA PHE A 48 15.30 6.10 -29.95
C PHE A 48 13.78 5.95 -30.01
N PRO A 49 13.10 6.67 -30.94
CA PRO A 49 11.63 6.71 -31.00
C PRO A 49 10.95 5.36 -31.26
N ASN A 50 11.69 4.40 -31.82
CA ASN A 50 11.19 3.03 -32.08
C ASN A 50 11.49 2.05 -30.92
N LEU A 51 12.18 2.48 -29.86
CA LEU A 51 12.51 1.65 -28.72
C LEU A 51 11.46 1.86 -27.62
N LYS A 52 10.72 0.80 -27.31
CA LYS A 52 9.83 0.80 -26.16
C LYS A 52 10.64 0.51 -24.90
N ILE A 53 10.56 1.39 -23.90
CA ILE A 53 11.24 1.21 -22.62
C ILE A 53 10.20 0.98 -21.53
N VAL A 54 10.38 -0.09 -20.76
CA VAL A 54 9.62 -0.39 -19.56
C VAL A 54 10.62 -0.47 -18.39
N PHE A 55 10.37 0.28 -17.34
CA PHE A 55 11.27 0.27 -16.19
C PHE A 55 10.49 0.12 -14.88
N THR A 56 11.14 -0.48 -13.89
CA THR A 56 10.60 -0.58 -12.54
C THR A 56 11.34 0.36 -11.58
N GLY A 57 10.62 0.79 -10.56
CA GLY A 57 11.14 1.61 -9.48
C GLY A 57 10.62 1.15 -8.12
N SER A 58 11.05 1.83 -7.08
CA SER A 58 10.53 1.64 -5.73
C SER A 58 9.26 2.46 -5.50
N SER A 59 8.40 2.02 -4.57
CA SER A 59 7.26 2.82 -4.09
C SER A 59 7.67 4.15 -3.45
N VAL A 60 8.89 4.23 -2.92
CA VAL A 60 9.47 5.46 -2.35
C VAL A 60 9.71 6.54 -3.40
N MET A 61 9.88 6.14 -4.67
CA MET A 61 10.04 7.09 -5.79
C MET A 61 8.72 7.79 -6.07
N ARG A 62 8.72 9.10 -5.97
CA ARG A 62 7.64 9.96 -6.45
C ARG A 62 7.92 10.32 -7.91
N LEU A 63 7.70 9.33 -8.79
CA LEU A 63 8.20 9.33 -10.16
C LEU A 63 7.92 10.63 -10.91
N LYS A 64 6.67 11.09 -10.92
CA LYS A 64 6.27 12.27 -11.69
C LYS A 64 6.51 13.59 -10.94
N GLU A 65 6.55 13.55 -9.63
CA GLU A 65 6.73 14.71 -8.76
C GLU A 65 8.20 15.11 -8.64
N GLU A 66 9.08 14.11 -8.55
CA GLU A 66 10.52 14.31 -8.30
C GLU A 66 11.38 14.23 -9.59
N ASN A 67 10.78 13.80 -10.74
CA ASN A 67 11.48 13.69 -12.03
C ASN A 67 10.67 14.37 -13.14
N LEU A 68 10.80 15.68 -13.17
CA LEU A 68 10.02 16.56 -14.06
C LEU A 68 10.24 16.24 -15.55
N GLU A 69 11.46 15.82 -15.91
CA GLU A 69 11.87 15.47 -17.27
C GLU A 69 11.12 14.23 -17.83
N LEU A 70 10.53 13.40 -16.96
CA LEU A 70 9.77 12.22 -17.35
C LEU A 70 8.25 12.41 -17.31
N ARG A 71 7.79 13.55 -16.80
CA ARG A 71 6.38 13.78 -16.44
C ARG A 71 5.43 13.64 -17.63
N ASP A 72 5.85 14.13 -18.78
CA ASP A 72 5.09 14.20 -20.04
C ASP A 72 5.17 12.93 -20.90
N ILE A 73 6.22 12.10 -20.69
CA ILE A 73 6.51 10.94 -21.55
C ILE A 73 6.23 9.59 -20.90
N VAL A 74 6.10 9.54 -19.56
CA VAL A 74 5.94 8.28 -18.82
C VAL A 74 4.49 8.02 -18.44
N LYS A 75 4.00 6.81 -18.76
CA LYS A 75 2.79 6.25 -18.18
C LYS A 75 3.15 5.41 -16.96
N SER A 76 2.76 5.88 -15.79
CA SER A 76 3.05 5.22 -14.52
C SER A 76 1.94 4.24 -14.13
N TYR A 77 2.31 3.05 -13.70
CA TYR A 77 1.43 2.05 -13.12
C TYR A 77 1.89 1.71 -11.70
N ASN A 78 0.97 1.81 -10.74
CA ASN A 78 1.23 1.41 -9.38
C ASN A 78 0.87 -0.07 -9.18
N LEU A 79 1.88 -0.94 -9.10
CA LEU A 79 1.67 -2.31 -8.71
C LEU A 79 1.38 -2.36 -7.20
N ARG A 80 0.26 -2.96 -6.83
CA ARG A 80 -0.15 -3.19 -5.44
C ARG A 80 0.02 -4.65 -5.06
N GLY A 81 -0.11 -4.95 -3.77
CA GLY A 81 -0.31 -6.32 -3.33
C GLY A 81 -1.65 -6.85 -3.81
N PHE A 82 -1.86 -8.15 -3.66
CA PHE A 82 -3.11 -8.80 -4.06
C PHE A 82 -4.29 -8.26 -3.26
N SER A 83 -5.39 -7.96 -3.95
CA SER A 83 -6.69 -7.74 -3.30
C SER A 83 -7.23 -9.08 -2.77
N PHE A 84 -8.22 -9.03 -1.88
CA PHE A 84 -8.89 -10.24 -1.44
C PHE A 84 -9.55 -11.00 -2.61
N ARG A 85 -10.10 -10.27 -3.59
CA ARG A 85 -10.63 -10.85 -4.82
C ARG A 85 -9.58 -11.63 -5.61
N GLU A 86 -8.39 -11.04 -5.81
CA GLU A 86 -7.30 -11.69 -6.55
C GLU A 86 -6.76 -12.90 -5.79
N PHE A 87 -6.60 -12.78 -4.48
CA PHE A 87 -6.24 -13.90 -3.61
C PHE A 87 -7.26 -15.03 -3.74
N LEU A 88 -8.56 -14.72 -3.62
CA LEU A 88 -9.64 -15.71 -3.73
C LEU A 88 -9.65 -16.38 -5.11
N ASN A 89 -9.47 -15.61 -6.20
CA ASN A 89 -9.35 -16.16 -7.54
C ASN A 89 -8.21 -17.17 -7.67
N LEU A 90 -7.06 -16.88 -7.06
CA LEU A 90 -5.90 -17.78 -7.08
C LEU A 90 -6.07 -19.02 -6.20
N GLN A 91 -6.79 -18.90 -5.07
CA GLN A 91 -7.04 -20.02 -4.15
C GLN A 91 -8.11 -20.98 -4.66
N THR A 92 -9.08 -20.47 -5.42
CA THR A 92 -10.28 -21.23 -5.84
C THR A 92 -10.33 -21.49 -7.34
N ASP A 93 -9.36 -21.04 -8.10
CA ASP A 93 -9.33 -21.06 -9.58
C ASP A 93 -10.57 -20.38 -10.24
N MET A 94 -11.18 -19.45 -9.49
CA MET A 94 -12.30 -18.64 -9.97
C MET A 94 -11.82 -17.39 -10.70
N LYS A 95 -12.75 -16.67 -11.35
CA LYS A 95 -12.48 -15.42 -12.08
C LYS A 95 -13.51 -14.36 -11.70
N PHE A 96 -13.50 -13.97 -10.43
CA PHE A 96 -14.32 -12.85 -9.97
C PHE A 96 -13.75 -11.54 -10.53
N HIS A 97 -14.61 -10.64 -10.98
CA HIS A 97 -14.24 -9.29 -11.40
C HIS A 97 -14.24 -8.30 -10.24
N ALA A 98 -13.59 -7.17 -10.43
CA ALA A 98 -13.61 -6.07 -9.47
C ALA A 98 -14.92 -5.27 -9.60
N TYR A 99 -15.31 -4.63 -8.50
CA TYR A 99 -16.47 -3.74 -8.43
C TYR A 99 -16.02 -2.33 -8.02
N THR A 100 -16.69 -1.32 -8.48
CA THR A 100 -16.54 0.04 -7.98
C THR A 100 -17.15 0.18 -6.57
N LEU A 101 -16.74 1.19 -5.82
CA LEU A 101 -17.33 1.47 -4.52
C LEU A 101 -18.86 1.74 -4.64
N ASP A 102 -19.29 2.43 -5.69
CA ASP A 102 -20.71 2.71 -5.92
C ASP A 102 -21.52 1.43 -6.21
N GLU A 103 -20.96 0.50 -6.98
CA GLU A 103 -21.60 -0.80 -7.21
C GLU A 103 -21.75 -1.59 -5.89
N ILE A 104 -20.70 -1.62 -5.06
CA ILE A 104 -20.77 -2.27 -3.76
C ILE A 104 -21.82 -1.60 -2.88
N LEU A 105 -21.83 -0.27 -2.76
CA LEU A 105 -22.77 0.44 -1.90
C LEU A 105 -24.22 0.24 -2.31
N ASN A 106 -24.49 0.19 -3.60
CA ASN A 106 -25.86 0.10 -4.13
C ASN A 106 -26.36 -1.34 -4.32
N ASN A 107 -25.47 -2.31 -4.54
CA ASN A 107 -25.86 -3.66 -4.97
C ASN A 107 -25.21 -4.78 -4.13
N HIS A 108 -24.66 -4.48 -2.94
CA HIS A 108 -23.89 -5.44 -2.13
C HIS A 108 -24.61 -6.75 -1.86
N GLU A 109 -25.93 -6.74 -1.65
CA GLU A 109 -26.69 -7.97 -1.41
C GLU A 109 -26.68 -8.90 -2.63
N GLN A 110 -26.91 -8.34 -3.83
CA GLN A 110 -26.92 -9.13 -5.05
C GLN A 110 -25.52 -9.62 -5.40
N ILE A 111 -24.52 -8.78 -5.25
CA ILE A 111 -23.10 -9.12 -5.49
C ILE A 111 -22.68 -10.24 -4.53
N ALA A 112 -22.97 -10.08 -3.23
CA ALA A 112 -22.63 -11.09 -2.22
C ALA A 112 -23.30 -12.45 -2.51
N LYS A 113 -24.60 -12.46 -2.84
CA LYS A 113 -25.32 -13.68 -3.23
C LYS A 113 -24.70 -14.36 -4.46
N GLY A 114 -24.29 -13.57 -5.46
CA GLY A 114 -23.64 -14.10 -6.68
C GLY A 114 -22.26 -14.72 -6.41
N ILE A 115 -21.51 -14.19 -5.45
CA ILE A 115 -20.22 -14.74 -5.02
C ILE A 115 -20.44 -15.99 -4.17
N LEU A 116 -21.33 -15.91 -3.18
CA LEU A 116 -21.67 -17.03 -2.27
C LEU A 116 -22.22 -18.26 -2.99
N ALA A 117 -22.87 -18.09 -4.14
CA ALA A 117 -23.30 -19.21 -4.98
C ALA A 117 -22.12 -20.03 -5.54
N LYS A 118 -20.87 -19.51 -5.46
CA LYS A 118 -19.67 -20.15 -6.00
C LYS A 118 -18.64 -20.50 -4.94
N VAL A 119 -18.51 -19.70 -3.91
CA VAL A 119 -17.50 -19.83 -2.85
C VAL A 119 -17.98 -19.14 -1.57
N HIS A 120 -17.54 -19.61 -0.41
CA HIS A 120 -17.74 -18.93 0.87
C HIS A 120 -16.53 -18.05 1.20
N PRO A 121 -16.57 -16.72 0.97
CA PRO A 121 -15.39 -15.85 1.11
C PRO A 121 -14.84 -15.82 2.53
N LEU A 122 -15.68 -15.98 3.55
CA LEU A 122 -15.25 -15.95 4.95
C LEU A 122 -14.29 -17.10 5.31
N ASP A 123 -14.35 -18.25 4.61
CA ASP A 123 -13.44 -19.37 4.81
C ASP A 123 -11.98 -19.02 4.42
N TYR A 124 -11.82 -18.04 3.54
CA TYR A 124 -10.52 -17.58 3.02
C TYR A 124 -10.08 -16.24 3.59
N PHE A 125 -11.01 -15.48 4.19
CA PHE A 125 -10.75 -14.10 4.58
C PHE A 125 -9.68 -14.00 5.67
N GLN A 126 -9.68 -14.92 6.63
CA GLN A 126 -8.67 -14.95 7.70
C GLN A 126 -7.27 -15.22 7.15
N ASP A 127 -7.13 -16.17 6.22
CA ASP A 127 -5.85 -16.46 5.57
C ASP A 127 -5.34 -15.26 4.79
N TYR A 128 -6.22 -14.58 4.06
CA TYR A 128 -5.86 -13.34 3.36
C TYR A 128 -5.35 -12.26 4.32
N ILE A 129 -6.06 -12.01 5.41
CA ILE A 129 -5.67 -11.04 6.44
C ILE A 129 -4.27 -11.33 6.98
N HIS A 130 -3.92 -12.60 7.16
CA HIS A 130 -2.60 -13.00 7.65
C HIS A 130 -1.51 -13.02 6.58
N HIS A 131 -1.82 -13.49 5.36
CA HIS A 131 -0.79 -13.86 4.39
C HIS A 131 -1.11 -13.47 2.94
N GLY A 132 -2.29 -12.97 2.62
CA GLY A 132 -2.78 -12.90 1.23
C GLY A 132 -2.38 -11.67 0.44
N PHE A 133 -1.87 -10.61 1.07
CA PHE A 133 -1.57 -9.36 0.37
C PHE A 133 -0.27 -9.41 -0.46
N TYR A 134 0.76 -10.10 0.02
CA TYR A 134 2.03 -10.24 -0.68
C TYR A 134 2.13 -11.57 -1.43
N PRO A 135 2.83 -11.63 -2.60
CA PRO A 135 2.88 -12.84 -3.44
C PRO A 135 3.55 -14.05 -2.77
N PHE A 136 4.20 -13.88 -1.63
CA PHE A 136 4.89 -14.94 -0.90
C PHE A 136 3.97 -16.09 -0.46
N PHE A 137 2.65 -15.85 -0.37
CA PHE A 137 1.70 -16.92 -0.08
C PHE A 137 1.68 -18.02 -1.16
N LEU A 138 2.06 -17.69 -2.40
CA LEU A 138 2.17 -18.66 -3.50
C LEU A 138 3.29 -19.67 -3.26
N GLU A 139 4.32 -19.29 -2.51
CA GLU A 139 5.44 -20.18 -2.16
C GLU A 139 5.07 -21.19 -1.07
N LYS A 140 3.96 -20.99 -0.36
CA LYS A 140 3.42 -21.83 0.74
C LYS A 140 4.42 -22.11 1.87
N ARG A 141 5.43 -21.25 2.04
CA ARG A 141 6.47 -21.37 3.07
C ARG A 141 7.14 -20.03 3.35
N ASN A 142 7.64 -19.87 4.56
CA ASN A 142 8.49 -18.74 4.96
C ASN A 142 7.89 -17.34 4.69
N PHE A 143 6.55 -17.21 4.67
CA PHE A 143 5.87 -15.96 4.35
C PHE A 143 6.38 -14.78 5.19
N SER A 144 6.33 -14.90 6.53
CA SER A 144 6.75 -13.83 7.44
C SER A 144 8.23 -13.49 7.29
N GLU A 145 9.10 -14.48 7.07
CA GLU A 145 10.53 -14.24 6.86
C GLU A 145 10.79 -13.50 5.54
N ASN A 146 10.13 -13.90 4.45
CA ASN A 146 10.23 -13.23 3.16
C ASN A 146 9.69 -11.80 3.21
N LEU A 147 8.58 -11.59 3.95
CA LEU A 147 8.02 -10.28 4.15
C LEU A 147 8.97 -9.38 4.97
N LEU A 148 9.52 -9.87 6.09
CA LEU A 148 10.50 -9.14 6.89
C LEU A 148 11.77 -8.79 6.11
N LYS A 149 12.29 -9.70 5.28
CA LYS A 149 13.42 -9.42 4.38
C LYS A 149 13.08 -8.29 3.40
N THR A 150 11.89 -8.34 2.81
CA THR A 150 11.43 -7.30 1.87
C THR A 150 11.30 -5.95 2.56
N MET A 151 10.69 -5.91 3.75
CA MET A 151 10.57 -4.68 4.54
C MET A 151 11.94 -4.09 4.91
N ASN A 152 12.86 -4.93 5.37
CA ASN A 152 14.23 -4.51 5.65
C ASN A 152 14.89 -3.92 4.41
N MET A 153 14.75 -4.58 3.25
CA MET A 153 15.29 -4.06 1.99
C MET A 153 14.67 -2.71 1.61
N MET A 154 13.37 -2.52 1.80
CA MET A 154 12.71 -1.23 1.54
C MET A 154 13.25 -0.12 2.44
N VAL A 155 13.54 -0.41 3.71
CA VAL A 155 14.10 0.59 4.63
C VAL A 155 15.59 0.80 4.40
N GLU A 156 16.37 -0.27 4.26
CA GLU A 156 17.85 -0.23 4.17
C GLU A 156 18.37 0.23 2.81
N VAL A 157 17.62 -0.04 1.75
CA VAL A 157 18.05 0.28 0.39
C VAL A 157 17.21 1.43 -0.17
N ASP A 158 15.90 1.22 -0.30
CA ASP A 158 15.07 2.16 -1.04
C ASP A 158 14.95 3.51 -0.34
N ILE A 159 14.61 3.51 0.97
CA ILE A 159 14.47 4.77 1.72
C ILE A 159 15.83 5.47 1.83
N LEU A 160 16.88 4.77 2.25
CA LEU A 160 18.20 5.40 2.43
C LEU A 160 18.73 5.97 1.12
N LEU A 161 18.65 5.20 0.03
CA LEU A 161 19.19 5.61 -1.27
C LEU A 161 18.39 6.77 -1.88
N ILE A 162 17.05 6.63 -1.94
CA ILE A 162 16.18 7.61 -2.63
C ILE A 162 16.07 8.91 -1.83
N LYS A 163 16.03 8.83 -0.49
CA LYS A 163 15.96 10.02 0.38
C LYS A 163 17.32 10.52 0.84
N GLN A 164 18.42 9.92 0.36
CA GLN A 164 19.81 10.30 0.67
C GLN A 164 20.08 10.39 2.17
N ILE A 165 19.62 9.38 2.92
CA ILE A 165 19.76 9.32 4.37
C ILE A 165 21.05 8.55 4.73
N GLU A 166 21.82 9.08 5.66
CA GLU A 166 23.02 8.42 6.15
C GLU A 166 22.68 7.12 6.91
N LEU A 167 23.49 6.08 6.71
CA LEU A 167 23.31 4.75 7.29
C LEU A 167 23.16 4.77 8.83
N LYS A 168 23.81 5.73 9.51
CA LYS A 168 23.71 5.88 10.97
C LYS A 168 22.29 6.12 11.49
N TYR A 169 21.36 6.58 10.64
CA TYR A 169 19.96 6.82 11.01
C TYR A 169 19.04 5.63 10.75
N LEU A 170 19.54 4.57 10.14
CA LEU A 170 18.76 3.37 9.80
C LEU A 170 18.09 2.74 11.03
N SER A 171 18.84 2.59 12.12
CA SER A 171 18.31 2.02 13.37
C SER A 171 17.15 2.82 13.94
N LYS A 172 17.18 4.14 13.82
CA LYS A 172 16.11 5.03 14.27
C LYS A 172 14.83 4.86 13.44
N ILE A 173 14.97 4.72 12.11
CA ILE A 173 13.82 4.48 11.22
C ILE A 173 13.19 3.11 11.50
N LYS A 174 14.00 2.07 11.69
CA LYS A 174 13.50 0.73 12.05
C LYS A 174 12.82 0.72 13.41
N LYS A 175 13.41 1.37 14.41
CA LYS A 175 12.82 1.52 15.73
C LYS A 175 11.49 2.27 15.68
N LEU A 176 11.41 3.34 14.87
CA LEU A 176 10.16 4.07 14.67
C LEU A 176 9.07 3.18 14.06
N LEU A 177 9.38 2.41 13.00
CA LEU A 177 8.43 1.49 12.38
C LEU A 177 7.91 0.46 13.40
N TYR A 178 8.80 -0.10 14.21
CA TYR A 178 8.42 -1.03 15.28
C TYR A 178 7.50 -0.37 16.31
N LEU A 179 7.82 0.83 16.80
CA LEU A 179 6.99 1.56 17.76
C LEU A 179 5.60 1.86 17.20
N LEU A 180 5.50 2.23 15.92
CA LEU A 180 4.23 2.47 15.25
C LEU A 180 3.41 1.17 15.10
N ALA A 181 4.05 0.03 14.89
CA ALA A 181 3.38 -1.27 14.84
C ALA A 181 2.84 -1.70 16.21
N VAL A 182 3.62 -1.49 17.28
CA VAL A 182 3.21 -1.78 18.67
C VAL A 182 2.05 -0.88 19.10
N ASP A 183 2.09 0.36 18.69
CA ASP A 183 1.09 1.38 19.06
C ASP A 183 -0.29 1.12 18.45
N GLY A 184 -0.37 0.43 17.32
CA GLY A 184 -1.60 0.21 16.58
C GLY A 184 -2.17 1.51 15.94
N PRO A 185 -3.37 1.43 15.31
CA PRO A 185 -4.00 2.53 14.61
C PRO A 185 -4.45 3.68 15.52
N LYS A 186 -3.55 4.57 15.87
CA LYS A 186 -3.84 5.74 16.71
C LYS A 186 -3.14 7.03 16.23
N ALA A 187 -3.50 8.14 16.84
CA ALA A 187 -2.81 9.41 16.64
C ALA A 187 -1.39 9.32 17.24
N PRO A 188 -0.32 9.63 16.47
CA PRO A 188 1.04 9.50 16.96
C PRO A 188 1.36 10.53 18.05
N ASN A 189 1.99 10.10 19.13
CA ASN A 189 2.62 11.02 20.07
C ASN A 189 4.02 11.38 19.56
N VAL A 190 4.10 12.37 18.67
CA VAL A 190 5.36 12.75 18.00
C VAL A 190 6.45 13.15 18.99
N SER A 191 6.10 13.74 20.14
CA SER A 191 7.09 14.12 21.17
C SER A 191 7.68 12.88 21.85
N GLN A 192 6.83 11.90 22.20
CA GLN A 192 7.28 10.65 22.78
C GLN A 192 8.16 9.86 21.79
N LEU A 193 7.69 9.71 20.55
CA LEU A 193 8.46 9.04 19.49
C LEU A 193 9.82 9.72 19.25
N ALA A 194 9.87 11.05 19.31
CA ALA A 194 11.14 11.80 19.19
C ALA A 194 12.12 11.47 20.31
N ASN A 195 11.63 11.37 21.54
CA ASN A 195 12.45 10.95 22.68
C ASN A 195 12.91 9.49 22.54
N ASP A 196 11.98 8.58 22.16
CA ASP A 196 12.26 7.14 22.07
C ASP A 196 13.33 6.81 21.02
N ILE A 197 13.37 7.56 19.90
CA ILE A 197 14.38 7.38 18.85
C ILE A 197 15.49 8.44 18.88
N GLU A 198 15.57 9.24 19.92
CA GLU A 198 16.60 10.26 20.16
C GLU A 198 16.80 11.21 18.96
N THR A 199 15.73 11.90 18.55
CA THR A 199 15.74 12.81 17.41
C THR A 199 14.76 13.96 17.58
N SER A 200 14.71 14.89 16.62
CA SER A 200 13.75 16.00 16.63
C SER A 200 12.36 15.55 16.18
N ARG A 201 11.33 16.28 16.64
CA ARG A 201 9.93 16.07 16.18
C ARG A 201 9.78 16.22 14.66
N ALA A 202 10.50 17.15 14.06
CA ALA A 202 10.50 17.36 12.61
C ALA A 202 11.07 16.12 11.88
N THR A 203 12.18 15.57 12.40
CA THR A 203 12.78 14.34 11.86
C THR A 203 11.85 13.14 11.97
N VAL A 204 11.14 12.98 13.10
CA VAL A 204 10.11 11.92 13.24
C VAL A 204 9.05 12.04 12.17
N MET A 205 8.52 13.25 11.92
CA MET A 205 7.50 13.46 10.90
C MET A 205 8.03 13.15 9.49
N ASN A 206 9.28 13.48 9.19
CA ASN A 206 9.91 13.10 7.92
C ASN A 206 10.07 11.58 7.79
N TYR A 207 10.50 10.89 8.84
CA TYR A 207 10.62 9.42 8.81
C TYR A 207 9.25 8.74 8.66
N ILE A 208 8.21 9.24 9.34
CA ILE A 208 6.82 8.80 9.12
C ILE A 208 6.44 8.96 7.65
N LYS A 209 6.76 10.11 7.04
CA LYS A 209 6.49 10.34 5.61
C LYS A 209 7.24 9.35 4.71
N TYR A 210 8.51 9.06 5.00
CA TYR A 210 9.30 8.09 4.22
C TYR A 210 8.74 6.67 4.34
N LEU A 211 8.33 6.25 5.54
CA LEU A 211 7.68 4.96 5.76
C LEU A 211 6.32 4.87 5.04
N ALA A 212 5.58 5.97 4.94
CA ALA A 212 4.34 6.03 4.18
C ALA A 212 4.59 5.98 2.66
N ASP A 213 5.59 6.70 2.16
CA ASP A 213 6.01 6.63 0.75
C ASP A 213 6.46 5.21 0.37
N ALA A 214 7.13 4.51 1.30
CA ALA A 214 7.52 3.11 1.16
C ALA A 214 6.34 2.11 1.29
N ARG A 215 5.13 2.57 1.54
CA ARG A 215 3.94 1.72 1.76
C ARG A 215 4.11 0.72 2.91
N LEU A 216 4.82 1.13 3.95
CA LEU A 216 4.91 0.37 5.20
C LEU A 216 3.83 0.81 6.21
N ILE A 217 3.40 2.07 6.12
CA ILE A 217 2.31 2.63 6.93
C ILE A 217 1.35 3.46 6.06
N ASN A 218 0.15 3.69 6.60
CA ASN A 218 -0.83 4.65 6.09
C ASN A 218 -1.04 5.78 7.10
N MET A 219 -1.14 7.02 6.60
CA MET A 219 -1.45 8.21 7.39
C MET A 219 -2.88 8.66 7.08
N VAL A 220 -3.77 8.59 8.06
CA VAL A 220 -5.15 9.07 7.93
C VAL A 220 -5.26 10.45 8.58
N TYR A 221 -5.63 11.44 7.80
CA TYR A 221 -5.79 12.83 8.24
C TYR A 221 -7.25 13.20 8.41
N PRO A 222 -7.59 14.22 9.22
CA PRO A 222 -8.90 14.86 9.14
C PRO A 222 -9.19 15.36 7.71
N VAL A 223 -10.46 15.53 7.37
CA VAL A 223 -10.86 16.08 6.06
C VAL A 223 -10.21 17.46 5.85
N GLY A 224 -9.59 17.68 4.70
CA GLY A 224 -8.90 18.93 4.36
C GLY A 224 -7.51 19.10 4.95
N GLU A 225 -6.99 18.10 5.66
CA GLU A 225 -5.63 18.11 6.19
C GLU A 225 -4.72 17.10 5.49
N GLU A 226 -3.41 17.38 5.49
CA GLU A 226 -2.38 16.53 4.91
C GLU A 226 -0.99 16.82 5.53
N PHE A 227 0.03 16.06 5.12
CA PHE A 227 1.41 16.36 5.49
C PHE A 227 1.79 17.80 5.09
N PRO A 228 2.54 18.56 5.93
CA PRO A 228 3.28 18.14 7.13
C PRO A 228 2.50 18.15 8.46
N LYS A 229 1.18 18.33 8.46
CA LYS A 229 0.40 18.24 9.69
C LYS A 229 0.47 16.84 10.30
N LYS A 230 0.19 16.78 11.61
CA LYS A 230 0.14 15.51 12.32
C LYS A 230 -1.09 14.70 11.89
N PRO A 231 -0.95 13.43 11.47
CA PRO A 231 -2.10 12.60 11.12
C PRO A 231 -2.98 12.28 12.35
N ALA A 232 -4.27 12.09 12.11
CA ALA A 232 -5.21 11.66 13.13
C ALA A 232 -5.04 10.18 13.51
N LYS A 233 -4.59 9.36 12.55
CA LYS A 233 -4.20 7.96 12.77
C LYS A 233 -2.99 7.61 11.92
N ILE A 234 -2.07 6.79 12.46
CA ILE A 234 -1.09 6.02 11.69
C ILE A 234 -1.43 4.56 11.90
N MET A 235 -1.38 3.78 10.83
CA MET A 235 -1.59 2.32 10.88
C MET A 235 -0.63 1.64 9.91
N MET A 236 -0.38 0.35 10.07
CA MET A 236 0.38 -0.40 9.09
C MET A 236 -0.29 -0.32 7.72
N HIS A 237 0.47 -0.49 6.65
CA HIS A 237 -0.09 -0.37 5.29
C HIS A 237 -1.15 -1.43 5.02
N ASN A 238 -0.96 -2.64 5.53
CA ASN A 238 -1.90 -3.75 5.42
C ASN A 238 -1.77 -4.68 6.65
N PRO A 239 -2.78 -5.56 6.90
CA PRO A 239 -2.77 -6.47 8.05
C PRO A 239 -1.58 -7.43 8.11
N ASN A 240 -1.07 -7.92 6.96
CA ASN A 240 0.05 -8.85 6.96
C ASN A 240 1.30 -8.25 7.65
N LEU A 241 1.52 -6.94 7.51
CA LEU A 241 2.60 -6.23 8.21
C LEU A 241 2.41 -6.21 9.72
N MET A 242 1.18 -6.10 10.22
CA MET A 242 0.88 -6.13 11.65
C MET A 242 1.34 -7.45 12.25
N TYR A 243 0.94 -8.56 11.63
CA TYR A 243 1.30 -9.91 12.09
C TYR A 243 2.78 -10.23 11.93
N SER A 244 3.46 -9.63 10.96
CA SER A 244 4.90 -9.89 10.73
C SER A 244 5.81 -9.07 11.63
N ILE A 245 5.44 -7.82 11.99
CA ILE A 245 6.29 -6.94 12.81
C ILE A 245 6.08 -7.19 14.30
N TYR A 246 4.82 -7.27 14.74
CA TYR A 246 4.47 -7.41 16.15
C TYR A 246 3.25 -8.32 16.35
N PRO A 247 3.43 -9.67 16.26
CA PRO A 247 2.32 -10.63 16.33
C PRO A 247 1.74 -10.83 17.73
N VAL A 248 2.41 -10.32 18.79
CA VAL A 248 2.08 -10.65 20.19
C VAL A 248 0.74 -10.07 20.62
N LYS A 249 0.38 -8.91 20.10
CA LYS A 249 -0.85 -8.22 20.48
C LYS A 249 -1.44 -7.50 19.25
N VAL A 250 -2.25 -8.21 18.50
CA VAL A 250 -2.96 -7.66 17.35
C VAL A 250 -4.46 -7.64 17.68
N GLU A 251 -5.00 -6.43 17.87
CA GLU A 251 -6.42 -6.25 18.17
C GLU A 251 -7.26 -6.40 16.90
N GLU A 252 -8.38 -7.15 16.99
CA GLU A 252 -9.25 -7.41 15.84
C GLU A 252 -9.72 -6.13 15.16
N GLN A 253 -10.17 -5.12 15.91
CA GLN A 253 -10.62 -3.84 15.36
C GLN A 253 -9.52 -3.14 14.55
N ASP A 254 -8.28 -3.20 15.00
CA ASP A 254 -7.13 -2.59 14.31
C ASP A 254 -6.84 -3.28 12.98
N VAL A 255 -7.00 -4.59 12.93
CA VAL A 255 -6.87 -5.40 11.70
C VAL A 255 -7.95 -5.02 10.69
N LEU A 256 -9.21 -4.95 11.14
CA LEU A 256 -10.34 -4.62 10.29
C LEU A 256 -10.26 -3.18 9.75
N ASP A 257 -9.89 -2.21 10.61
CA ASP A 257 -9.64 -0.82 10.21
C ASP A 257 -8.52 -0.73 9.16
N THR A 258 -7.42 -1.47 9.39
CA THR A 258 -6.27 -1.50 8.48
C THR A 258 -6.62 -2.12 7.13
N PHE A 259 -7.36 -3.23 7.12
CA PHE A 259 -7.85 -3.85 5.89
C PHE A 259 -8.73 -2.89 5.10
N PHE A 260 -9.72 -2.27 5.75
CA PHE A 260 -10.64 -1.34 5.11
C PHE A 260 -9.92 -0.16 4.48
N VAL A 261 -9.03 0.49 5.22
CA VAL A 261 -8.25 1.62 4.70
C VAL A 261 -7.36 1.19 3.53
N ASN A 262 -6.68 0.05 3.64
CA ASN A 262 -5.81 -0.46 2.57
C ASN A 262 -6.58 -0.71 1.26
N THR A 263 -7.76 -1.32 1.32
CA THR A 263 -8.55 -1.65 0.12
C THR A 263 -9.08 -0.41 -0.60
N LEU A 264 -9.49 0.62 0.14
CA LEU A 264 -10.01 1.88 -0.42
C LEU A 264 -8.91 2.78 -0.97
N TRP A 265 -7.71 2.75 -0.41
CA TRP A 265 -6.63 3.69 -0.73
C TRP A 265 -6.12 3.64 -2.18
N LYS A 266 -6.58 2.70 -2.98
CA LYS A 266 -6.24 2.64 -4.40
C LYS A 266 -6.86 3.81 -5.17
N ASP A 267 -8.16 3.97 -5.03
CA ASP A 267 -8.94 4.87 -5.86
C ASP A 267 -9.72 5.92 -5.05
N HIS A 268 -9.68 5.83 -3.71
CA HIS A 268 -10.44 6.67 -2.81
C HIS A 268 -9.56 7.32 -1.74
N LYS A 269 -9.91 8.53 -1.34
CA LYS A 269 -9.26 9.24 -0.23
C LYS A 269 -9.97 8.88 1.07
N VAL A 270 -9.23 8.28 1.99
CA VAL A 270 -9.76 7.94 3.33
C VAL A 270 -9.25 8.95 4.34
N ASN A 271 -10.17 9.65 4.99
CA ASN A 271 -9.91 10.63 6.03
C ASN A 271 -10.56 10.21 7.35
N ARG A 272 -10.13 10.80 8.45
CA ARG A 272 -10.87 10.79 9.69
C ARG A 272 -12.03 11.78 9.59
N GLY A 273 -13.25 11.33 9.89
CA GLY A 273 -14.39 12.20 10.06
C GLY A 273 -14.45 12.85 11.45
N ASP A 274 -15.59 13.41 11.80
CA ASP A 274 -15.87 13.97 13.11
C ASP A 274 -15.90 12.90 14.22
N LYS A 275 -16.11 13.30 15.49
CA LYS A 275 -16.02 12.44 16.68
C LYS A 275 -16.75 11.10 16.55
N ASN A 276 -17.88 11.07 15.83
CA ASN A 276 -18.73 9.88 15.67
C ASN A 276 -18.53 9.16 14.34
N ILE A 277 -17.65 9.67 13.46
CA ILE A 277 -17.38 9.12 12.13
C ILE A 277 -15.92 8.68 12.09
N PRO A 278 -15.63 7.38 12.28
CA PRO A 278 -14.26 6.87 12.26
C PRO A 278 -13.55 7.12 10.94
N PHE A 279 -14.26 6.94 9.81
CA PHE A 279 -13.72 7.13 8.48
C PHE A 279 -14.67 7.90 7.58
N MET A 280 -14.11 8.84 6.84
CA MET A 280 -14.77 9.60 5.79
C MET A 280 -14.08 9.31 4.47
N VAL A 281 -14.81 8.75 3.52
CA VAL A 281 -14.30 8.40 2.19
C VAL A 281 -14.73 9.47 1.20
N ASP A 282 -13.76 9.96 0.42
CA ASP A 282 -13.92 11.04 -0.58
C ASP A 282 -14.59 12.31 -0.04
N GLY A 283 -14.43 12.54 1.28
CA GLY A 283 -14.96 13.72 1.97
C GLY A 283 -16.48 13.73 2.19
N THR A 284 -17.21 12.73 1.72
CA THR A 284 -18.68 12.72 1.72
C THR A 284 -19.33 11.46 2.30
N ARG A 285 -18.67 10.33 2.28
CA ARG A 285 -19.22 9.03 2.68
C ARG A 285 -18.69 8.61 4.03
N ALA A 286 -19.57 8.53 5.02
CA ALA A 286 -19.22 8.13 6.38
C ALA A 286 -19.25 6.61 6.55
N PHE A 287 -18.16 6.04 7.11
CA PHE A 287 -18.03 4.60 7.37
C PHE A 287 -17.65 4.32 8.82
N LYS A 288 -18.18 3.21 9.31
CA LYS A 288 -17.77 2.59 10.57
C LYS A 288 -17.55 1.09 10.36
N ILE A 289 -16.40 0.60 10.78
CA ILE A 289 -16.08 -0.83 10.75
C ILE A 289 -16.58 -1.46 12.04
N CYS A 290 -17.33 -2.56 11.91
CA CYS A 290 -17.98 -3.24 13.01
C CYS A 290 -17.45 -4.67 13.12
N PRO A 291 -16.87 -5.06 14.27
CA PRO A 291 -16.50 -6.43 14.56
C PRO A 291 -17.74 -7.29 14.72
N GLU A 292 -17.54 -8.61 14.82
CA GLU A 292 -18.64 -9.57 15.05
C GLU A 292 -19.46 -9.20 16.29
N GLY A 293 -20.79 -9.31 16.19
CA GLY A 293 -21.71 -9.05 17.29
C GLY A 293 -21.86 -7.58 17.72
N ALA A 294 -21.27 -6.64 16.98
CA ALA A 294 -21.39 -5.21 17.29
C ALA A 294 -22.85 -4.75 17.27
N LYS A 295 -23.29 -4.09 18.34
CA LYS A 295 -24.61 -3.43 18.39
C LYS A 295 -24.58 -2.15 17.56
N ILE A 296 -25.38 -2.10 16.51
CA ILE A 296 -25.49 -0.96 15.61
C ILE A 296 -26.71 -0.12 16.01
N LYS A 297 -26.48 1.16 16.27
CA LYS A 297 -27.57 2.15 16.26
C LYS A 297 -27.71 2.60 14.80
N ASN A 298 -28.82 2.22 14.16
CA ASN A 298 -29.03 2.56 12.76
C ASN A 298 -28.98 4.08 12.55
N ASN A 299 -28.09 4.51 11.66
CA ASN A 299 -27.94 5.90 11.23
C ASN A 299 -27.89 5.90 9.70
N ALA A 300 -28.91 6.46 9.06
CA ALA A 300 -29.03 6.46 7.60
C ALA A 300 -27.85 7.14 6.87
N ASN A 301 -27.12 8.02 7.56
CA ASN A 301 -25.97 8.75 7.01
C ASN A 301 -24.63 8.02 7.24
N MET A 302 -24.66 6.78 7.74
CA MET A 302 -23.45 5.98 8.06
C MET A 302 -23.54 4.64 7.36
N THR A 303 -22.50 4.25 6.66
CA THR A 303 -22.32 2.88 6.15
C THR A 303 -21.53 2.06 7.17
N TYR A 304 -22.00 0.88 7.47
CA TYR A 304 -21.39 -0.05 8.40
C TYR A 304 -20.73 -1.20 7.64
N ALA A 305 -19.41 -1.30 7.70
CA ALA A 305 -18.66 -2.44 7.15
C ALA A 305 -18.61 -3.55 8.22
N MET A 306 -19.35 -4.63 7.97
CA MET A 306 -19.63 -5.69 8.95
C MET A 306 -18.67 -6.86 8.81
N HIS A 307 -17.92 -7.18 9.87
CA HIS A 307 -17.10 -8.39 9.91
C HIS A 307 -17.95 -9.63 10.16
N LYS A 308 -17.52 -10.79 9.59
CA LYS A 308 -18.21 -12.09 9.67
C LYS A 308 -19.68 -12.08 9.23
N VAL A 309 -20.05 -11.17 8.37
CA VAL A 309 -21.38 -11.13 7.73
C VAL A 309 -21.19 -11.54 6.27
N GLU A 310 -21.93 -12.57 5.83
CA GLU A 310 -21.90 -13.03 4.43
C GLU A 310 -22.71 -12.13 3.51
N ILE A 311 -23.93 -11.76 3.92
CA ILE A 311 -24.86 -10.91 3.15
C ILE A 311 -25.30 -9.77 4.07
N GLY A 312 -25.12 -8.54 3.60
CA GLY A 312 -25.54 -7.35 4.32
C GLY A 312 -27.03 -7.02 4.13
N ARG A 313 -27.45 -5.93 4.78
CA ARG A 313 -28.82 -5.34 4.64
C ARG A 313 -28.71 -3.82 4.73
N ASP A 314 -29.45 -3.13 3.89
CA ASP A 314 -29.53 -1.66 3.90
C ASP A 314 -28.14 -1.00 3.84
N ASN A 315 -27.73 -0.31 4.92
CA ASN A 315 -26.43 0.33 5.04
C ASN A 315 -25.36 -0.53 5.77
N GLN A 316 -25.64 -1.82 6.00
CA GLN A 316 -24.73 -2.80 6.58
C GLN A 316 -24.14 -3.68 5.48
N ILE A 317 -22.91 -3.47 5.14
CA ILE A 317 -22.22 -4.12 4.01
C ILE A 317 -21.18 -5.10 4.55
N PRO A 318 -21.06 -6.33 4.00
CA PRO A 318 -20.02 -7.26 4.40
C PRO A 318 -18.62 -6.64 4.22
N LEU A 319 -17.79 -6.66 5.26
CA LEU A 319 -16.44 -6.08 5.19
C LEU A 319 -15.58 -6.73 4.11
N TRP A 320 -15.68 -8.06 3.95
CA TRP A 320 -14.90 -8.78 2.96
C TRP A 320 -15.15 -8.30 1.52
N LEU A 321 -16.35 -7.76 1.25
CA LEU A 321 -16.73 -7.30 -0.09
C LEU A 321 -15.92 -6.09 -0.55
N PHE A 322 -15.44 -5.24 0.38
CA PHE A 322 -14.51 -4.15 0.04
C PHE A 322 -13.18 -4.66 -0.53
N GLY A 323 -12.80 -5.90 -0.25
CA GLY A 323 -11.65 -6.55 -0.88
C GLY A 323 -11.82 -6.88 -2.36
N PHE A 324 -12.97 -6.55 -2.96
CA PHE A 324 -13.28 -6.68 -4.38
C PHE A 324 -13.20 -5.35 -5.16
N LEU A 325 -12.74 -4.27 -4.54
CA LEU A 325 -12.59 -2.96 -5.18
C LEU A 325 -11.53 -2.93 -6.30
N TYR A 326 -10.59 -3.88 -6.33
CA TYR A 326 -9.60 -4.00 -7.40
C TYR A 326 -9.15 -5.46 -7.62
#